data_2b3e30fbde8c4e8ec6c8d99653ef589b
#
_entry.id   2b3e30fbde8c4e8ec6c8d99653ef589b
#
_cell.length_a   1.000
_cell.length_b   1.000
_cell.length_c   1.000
_cell.angle_alpha   90.00
_cell.angle_beta   90.00
_cell.angle_gamma   90.00
#
_symmetry.space_group_name_H-M   'P 1'
#
loop_
_entity.id
_entity.type
_entity.pdbx_description
1 polymer ?
#
loop_
_entity_poly.entity_id
_entity_poly.type
_entity_poly.pdbx_seq_one_letter_code
_entity_poly.pdbx_strand_id
1 'polypeptide(L)'
;IEGESLLNDAAAIALFGLFIGFVMLGVPDPNLSEALMRFPVLIAGGALTGWLAARLAVWIMALFNGHELAQISIAVALPYLVYIGAEQSIGASGVIAVVTAGLTLNLTGPGRLPPQAWANLRELWGVLAHWAGALIFILAALLIPRLLEEVRITDFALIGVVIVAAIAARALILFGLLPLLTFLRISPAIESP
;
A
#
# COMPACT_ATOMS: atom_id res chain seq x y z
N ILE A 1 8.37 7.33 -10.03
CA ILE A 1 9.24 6.73 -9.01
C ILE A 1 8.49 6.60 -7.67
N GLU A 2 7.84 7.66 -7.15
CA GLU A 2 7.12 7.58 -5.87
C GLU A 2 5.87 6.66 -5.93
N GLY A 3 5.13 6.66 -7.02
CA GLY A 3 3.95 5.80 -7.18
C GLY A 3 4.27 4.31 -7.35
N GLU A 4 5.42 3.98 -7.90
CA GLU A 4 5.89 2.61 -8.06
C GLU A 4 6.28 2.00 -6.70
N SER A 5 6.92 2.77 -5.82
CA SER A 5 7.26 2.35 -4.46
C SER A 5 6.01 2.08 -3.63
N LEU A 6 5.01 2.96 -3.68
CA LEU A 6 3.74 2.80 -2.94
C LEU A 6 2.97 1.53 -3.33
N LEU A 7 2.94 1.19 -4.63
CA LEU A 7 2.31 -0.05 -5.10
C LEU A 7 3.07 -1.29 -4.64
N ASN A 8 4.40 -1.26 -4.64
CA ASN A 8 5.24 -2.34 -4.14
C ASN A 8 5.00 -2.60 -2.65
N ASP A 9 4.96 -1.54 -1.84
CA ASP A 9 4.74 -1.65 -0.40
C ASP A 9 3.34 -2.18 -0.09
N ALA A 10 2.32 -1.68 -0.78
CA ALA A 10 0.95 -2.16 -0.63
C ALA A 10 0.80 -3.63 -1.04
N ALA A 11 1.44 -4.06 -2.14
CA ALA A 11 1.44 -5.45 -2.59
C ALA A 11 2.19 -6.36 -1.60
N ALA A 12 3.33 -5.90 -1.07
CA ALA A 12 4.11 -6.65 -0.08
C ALA A 12 3.31 -6.85 1.22
N ILE A 13 2.65 -5.81 1.74
CA ILE A 13 1.82 -5.89 2.95
C ILE A 13 0.63 -6.83 2.72
N ALA A 14 -0.03 -6.75 1.57
CA ALA A 14 -1.15 -7.62 1.24
C ALA A 14 -0.73 -9.10 1.12
N LEU A 15 0.41 -9.38 0.46
CA LEU A 15 0.99 -10.72 0.37
C LEU A 15 1.40 -11.24 1.74
N PHE A 16 2.07 -10.43 2.55
CA PHE A 16 2.47 -10.80 3.91
C PHE A 16 1.26 -11.12 4.78
N GLY A 17 0.21 -10.31 4.74
CA GLY A 17 -1.04 -10.56 5.46
C GLY A 17 -1.72 -11.86 5.04
N LEU A 18 -1.67 -12.18 3.75
CA LEU A 18 -2.19 -13.43 3.22
C LEU A 18 -1.38 -14.64 3.73
N PHE A 19 -0.04 -14.58 3.67
CA PHE A 19 0.81 -15.66 4.16
C PHE A 19 0.72 -15.86 5.67
N ILE A 20 0.69 -14.78 6.45
CA ILE A 20 0.48 -14.87 7.91
C ILE A 20 -0.89 -15.48 8.23
N GLY A 21 -1.93 -15.12 7.49
CA GLY A 21 -3.25 -15.72 7.63
C GLY A 21 -3.20 -17.25 7.48
N PHE A 22 -2.44 -17.78 6.53
CA PHE A 22 -2.25 -19.23 6.37
C PHE A 22 -1.50 -19.86 7.54
N VAL A 23 -0.43 -19.22 8.00
CA VAL A 23 0.39 -19.74 9.11
C VAL A 23 -0.39 -19.74 10.42
N MET A 24 -1.14 -18.67 10.70
CA MET A 24 -1.90 -18.53 11.96
C MET A 24 -3.17 -19.37 12.02
N LEU A 25 -3.85 -19.58 10.90
CA LEU A 25 -5.06 -20.40 10.86
C LEU A 25 -4.79 -21.89 10.99
N GLY A 26 -3.52 -22.34 10.95
CA GLY A 26 -3.13 -23.73 11.18
C GLY A 26 -3.84 -24.72 10.23
N VAL A 27 -4.21 -24.29 9.03
CA VAL A 27 -4.89 -25.11 8.04
C VAL A 27 -3.89 -26.18 7.56
N PRO A 28 -4.13 -27.47 7.84
CA PRO A 28 -3.16 -28.53 7.55
C PRO A 28 -2.85 -28.71 6.05
N ASP A 29 -3.78 -28.24 5.19
CA ASP A 29 -3.60 -28.19 3.74
C ASP A 29 -4.08 -26.81 3.24
N PRO A 30 -3.18 -25.83 3.09
CA PRO A 30 -3.55 -24.62 2.40
C PRO A 30 -3.83 -25.01 0.95
N ASN A 31 -5.11 -24.97 0.54
CA ASN A 31 -5.47 -25.03 -0.87
C ASN A 31 -4.82 -23.81 -1.56
N LEU A 32 -3.59 -24.00 -2.01
CA LEU A 32 -2.80 -22.95 -2.67
C LEU A 32 -3.58 -22.34 -3.85
N SER A 33 -4.42 -23.16 -4.50
CA SER A 33 -5.32 -22.71 -5.55
C SER A 33 -6.40 -21.74 -5.04
N GLU A 34 -6.95 -21.97 -3.85
CA GLU A 34 -7.96 -21.08 -3.25
C GLU A 34 -7.33 -19.75 -2.80
N ALA A 35 -6.13 -19.80 -2.25
CA ALA A 35 -5.36 -18.62 -1.89
C ALA A 35 -4.99 -17.77 -3.11
N LEU A 36 -4.50 -18.40 -4.16
CA LEU A 36 -4.17 -17.77 -5.43
C LEU A 36 -5.40 -17.13 -6.10
N MET A 37 -6.57 -17.75 -5.95
CA MET A 37 -7.83 -17.18 -6.46
C MET A 37 -8.35 -16.03 -5.60
N ARG A 38 -8.17 -16.08 -4.27
CA ARG A 38 -8.59 -15.00 -3.35
C ARG A 38 -7.73 -13.75 -3.49
N PHE A 39 -6.45 -13.90 -3.78
CA PHE A 39 -5.52 -12.75 -3.87
C PHE A 39 -5.93 -11.68 -4.90
N PRO A 40 -6.23 -12.03 -6.17
CA PRO A 40 -6.75 -11.05 -7.14
C PRO A 40 -8.06 -10.40 -6.70
N VAL A 41 -8.93 -11.15 -6.03
CA VAL A 41 -10.22 -10.64 -5.53
C VAL A 41 -10.01 -9.61 -4.42
N LEU A 42 -9.08 -9.88 -3.49
CA LEU A 42 -8.71 -8.95 -2.43
C LEU A 42 -8.13 -7.64 -2.99
N ILE A 43 -7.26 -7.75 -3.99
CA ILE A 43 -6.63 -6.60 -4.65
C ILE A 43 -7.67 -5.82 -5.46
N ALA A 44 -8.41 -6.48 -6.33
CA ALA A 44 -9.39 -5.83 -7.19
C ALA A 44 -10.53 -5.20 -6.38
N GLY A 45 -11.01 -5.91 -5.34
CA GLY A 45 -12.01 -5.40 -4.41
C GLY A 45 -11.53 -4.17 -3.66
N GLY A 46 -10.29 -4.21 -3.13
CA GLY A 46 -9.66 -3.07 -2.47
C GLY A 46 -9.49 -1.89 -3.42
N ALA A 47 -8.95 -2.12 -4.61
CA ALA A 47 -8.76 -1.06 -5.61
C ALA A 47 -10.07 -0.42 -6.04
N LEU A 48 -11.11 -1.22 -6.30
CA LEU A 48 -12.43 -0.70 -6.67
C LEU A 48 -13.06 0.11 -5.54
N THR A 49 -13.00 -0.39 -4.32
CA THR A 49 -13.50 0.31 -3.12
C THR A 49 -12.80 1.65 -2.92
N GLY A 50 -11.48 1.67 -2.99
CA GLY A 50 -10.68 2.89 -2.85
C GLY A 50 -10.98 3.90 -3.95
N TRP A 51 -11.10 3.45 -5.19
CA TRP A 51 -11.43 4.32 -6.33
C TRP A 51 -12.81 4.95 -6.17
N LEU A 52 -13.84 4.15 -5.84
CA LEU A 52 -15.21 4.64 -5.64
C LEU A 52 -15.28 5.63 -4.47
N ALA A 53 -14.67 5.29 -3.34
CA ALA A 53 -14.67 6.13 -2.16
C ALA A 53 -13.98 7.48 -2.40
N ALA A 54 -12.84 7.49 -3.10
CA ALA A 54 -12.14 8.72 -3.45
C ALA A 54 -12.95 9.59 -4.43
N ARG A 55 -13.58 8.97 -5.42
CA ARG A 55 -14.48 9.69 -6.36
C ARG A 55 -15.64 10.36 -5.62
N LEU A 56 -16.25 9.62 -4.68
CA LEU A 56 -17.31 10.14 -3.83
C LEU A 56 -16.79 11.26 -2.92
N ALA A 57 -15.64 11.09 -2.30
CA ALA A 57 -15.04 12.11 -1.43
C ALA A 57 -14.73 13.40 -2.20
N VAL A 58 -14.13 13.32 -3.39
CA VAL A 58 -13.87 14.49 -4.24
C VAL A 58 -15.18 15.18 -4.63
N TRP A 59 -16.22 14.41 -4.97
CA TRP A 59 -17.53 14.97 -5.27
C TRP A 59 -18.14 15.69 -4.06
N ILE A 60 -18.09 15.11 -2.87
CA ILE A 60 -18.57 15.73 -1.63
C ILE A 60 -17.75 16.99 -1.31
N MET A 61 -16.40 16.92 -1.39
CA MET A 61 -15.54 18.08 -1.15
C MET A 61 -15.85 19.24 -2.11
N ALA A 62 -16.20 18.94 -3.36
CA ALA A 62 -16.59 19.97 -4.33
C ALA A 62 -17.93 20.65 -3.97
N LEU A 63 -18.86 19.98 -3.28
CA LEU A 63 -20.09 20.58 -2.76
C LEU A 63 -19.81 21.60 -1.65
N PHE A 64 -18.74 21.37 -0.85
CA PHE A 64 -18.30 22.28 0.20
C PHE A 64 -17.28 23.31 -0.30
N ASN A 65 -17.45 23.78 -1.54
CA ASN A 65 -16.57 24.80 -2.11
C ASN A 65 -16.63 26.10 -1.25
N GLY A 66 -15.45 26.59 -0.83
CA GLY A 66 -15.33 27.73 0.09
C GLY A 66 -15.29 27.34 1.59
N HIS A 67 -15.49 26.07 1.94
CA HIS A 67 -15.38 25.58 3.33
C HIS A 67 -14.16 24.67 3.49
N GLU A 68 -12.98 25.25 3.59
CA GLU A 68 -11.69 24.56 3.61
C GLU A 68 -11.59 23.53 4.73
N LEU A 69 -12.05 23.86 5.96
CA LEU A 69 -12.03 22.92 7.08
C LEU A 69 -12.87 21.67 6.83
N ALA A 70 -14.00 21.80 6.14
CA ALA A 70 -14.82 20.64 5.78
C ALA A 70 -14.09 19.74 4.76
N GLN A 71 -13.45 20.33 3.75
CA GLN A 71 -12.66 19.60 2.76
C GLN A 71 -11.49 18.86 3.40
N ILE A 72 -10.76 19.50 4.31
CA ILE A 72 -9.67 18.90 5.07
C ILE A 72 -10.20 17.73 5.92
N SER A 73 -11.30 17.94 6.65
CA SER A 73 -11.88 16.89 7.50
C SER A 73 -12.29 15.64 6.71
N ILE A 74 -12.91 15.83 5.54
CA ILE A 74 -13.27 14.73 4.64
C ILE A 74 -12.02 14.00 4.16
N ALA A 75 -10.98 14.73 3.75
CA ALA A 75 -9.76 14.14 3.26
C ALA A 75 -9.00 13.34 4.35
N VAL A 76 -8.98 13.83 5.58
CA VAL A 76 -8.36 13.12 6.71
C VAL A 76 -9.17 11.89 7.13
N ALA A 77 -10.49 11.97 7.09
CA ALA A 77 -11.36 10.83 7.42
C ALA A 77 -11.34 9.73 6.37
N LEU A 78 -11.08 10.09 5.10
CA LEU A 78 -11.16 9.18 3.95
C LEU A 78 -10.36 7.88 4.13
N PRO A 79 -9.06 7.89 4.47
CA PRO A 79 -8.29 6.64 4.58
C PRO A 79 -8.83 5.70 5.66
N TYR A 80 -9.30 6.24 6.78
CA TYR A 80 -9.87 5.43 7.86
C TYR A 80 -11.19 4.77 7.45
N LEU A 81 -12.08 5.54 6.83
CA LEU A 81 -13.37 5.04 6.34
C LEU A 81 -13.18 4.00 5.23
N VAL A 82 -12.24 4.24 4.32
CA VAL A 82 -11.93 3.34 3.23
C VAL A 82 -11.32 2.04 3.74
N TYR A 83 -10.38 2.13 4.69
CA TYR A 83 -9.76 0.95 5.30
C TYR A 83 -10.79 0.06 5.98
N ILE A 84 -11.58 0.64 6.89
CA ILE A 84 -12.61 -0.10 7.64
C ILE A 84 -13.68 -0.65 6.70
N GLY A 85 -14.14 0.14 5.75
CA GLY A 85 -15.15 -0.27 4.77
C GLY A 85 -14.69 -1.42 3.89
N ALA A 86 -13.45 -1.40 3.41
CA ALA A 86 -12.88 -2.46 2.59
C ALA A 86 -12.73 -3.76 3.37
N GLU A 87 -12.16 -3.73 4.57
CA GLU A 87 -11.90 -4.94 5.35
C GLU A 87 -13.15 -5.53 6.00
N GLN A 88 -13.95 -4.69 6.67
CA GLN A 88 -15.07 -5.20 7.47
C GLN A 88 -16.33 -5.44 6.65
N SER A 89 -16.60 -4.61 5.63
CA SER A 89 -17.86 -4.71 4.88
C SER A 89 -17.73 -5.54 3.60
N ILE A 90 -16.56 -5.52 2.96
CA ILE A 90 -16.35 -6.14 1.64
C ILE A 90 -15.44 -7.36 1.73
N GLY A 91 -14.62 -7.46 2.78
CA GLY A 91 -13.60 -8.51 2.91
C GLY A 91 -12.48 -8.37 1.89
N ALA A 92 -12.19 -7.13 1.47
CA ALA A 92 -11.11 -6.78 0.55
C ALA A 92 -9.92 -6.16 1.30
N SER A 93 -8.79 -5.98 0.62
CA SER A 93 -7.61 -5.37 1.26
C SER A 93 -7.81 -3.88 1.53
N GLY A 94 -7.88 -3.50 2.81
CA GLY A 94 -7.99 -2.11 3.25
C GLY A 94 -6.77 -1.29 2.88
N VAL A 95 -5.57 -1.88 2.91
CA VAL A 95 -4.32 -1.19 2.51
C VAL A 95 -4.36 -0.79 1.05
N ILE A 96 -4.74 -1.72 0.15
CA ILE A 96 -4.85 -1.45 -1.28
C ILE A 96 -5.96 -0.42 -1.54
N ALA A 97 -7.06 -0.50 -0.80
CA ALA A 97 -8.15 0.47 -0.91
C ALA A 97 -7.68 1.88 -0.54
N VAL A 98 -6.92 2.06 0.54
CA VAL A 98 -6.38 3.37 0.95
C VAL A 98 -5.38 3.91 -0.06
N VAL A 99 -4.46 3.07 -0.56
CA VAL A 99 -3.49 3.47 -1.59
C VAL A 99 -4.20 3.92 -2.86
N THR A 100 -5.17 3.15 -3.32
CA THR A 100 -5.94 3.48 -4.53
C THR A 100 -6.77 4.75 -4.33
N ALA A 101 -7.34 4.94 -3.13
CA ALA A 101 -8.05 6.17 -2.79
C ALA A 101 -7.12 7.39 -2.83
N GLY A 102 -5.93 7.29 -2.24
CA GLY A 102 -4.93 8.36 -2.26
C GLY A 102 -4.48 8.72 -3.68
N LEU A 103 -4.18 7.71 -4.51
CA LEU A 103 -3.83 7.92 -5.92
C LEU A 103 -4.97 8.59 -6.70
N THR A 104 -6.21 8.11 -6.51
CA THR A 104 -7.39 8.67 -7.18
C THR A 104 -7.63 10.12 -6.74
N LEU A 105 -7.50 10.42 -5.45
CA LEU A 105 -7.60 11.77 -4.91
C LEU A 105 -6.53 12.69 -5.51
N ASN A 106 -5.29 12.22 -5.60
CA ASN A 106 -4.18 12.98 -6.19
C ASN A 106 -4.38 13.27 -7.68
N LEU A 107 -4.96 12.34 -8.43
CA LEU A 107 -5.23 12.51 -9.86
C LEU A 107 -6.46 13.39 -10.14
N THR A 108 -7.48 13.32 -9.30
CA THR A 108 -8.78 14.00 -9.57
C THR A 108 -8.97 15.28 -8.78
N GLY A 109 -8.29 15.44 -7.65
CA GLY A 109 -8.38 16.59 -6.74
C GLY A 109 -8.01 17.93 -7.40
N PRO A 110 -6.84 18.03 -8.09
CA PRO A 110 -6.42 19.30 -8.70
C PRO A 110 -7.40 19.87 -9.72
N GLY A 111 -8.17 19.02 -10.39
CA GLY A 111 -9.17 19.46 -11.38
C GLY A 111 -10.54 19.78 -10.80
N ARG A 112 -10.78 19.53 -9.53
CA ARG A 112 -12.10 19.66 -8.88
C ARG A 112 -12.12 20.59 -7.68
N LEU A 113 -10.99 20.76 -7.01
CA LEU A 113 -10.83 21.59 -5.82
C LEU A 113 -10.14 22.91 -6.19
N PRO A 114 -10.43 24.02 -5.46
CA PRO A 114 -9.70 25.25 -5.62
C PRO A 114 -8.19 25.05 -5.39
N PRO A 115 -7.32 25.71 -6.17
CA PRO A 115 -5.87 25.52 -6.06
C PRO A 115 -5.32 25.74 -4.64
N GLN A 116 -5.86 26.72 -3.92
CA GLN A 116 -5.44 27.02 -2.55
C GLN A 116 -5.84 25.89 -1.59
N ALA A 117 -7.06 25.39 -1.68
CA ALA A 117 -7.53 24.28 -0.86
C ALA A 117 -6.70 23.00 -1.12
N TRP A 118 -6.33 22.76 -2.38
CA TRP A 118 -5.47 21.65 -2.74
C TRP A 118 -4.04 21.81 -2.18
N ALA A 119 -3.47 23.02 -2.22
CA ALA A 119 -2.17 23.30 -1.65
C ALA A 119 -2.14 23.05 -0.13
N ASN A 120 -3.12 23.58 0.59
CA ASN A 120 -3.25 23.41 2.03
C ASN A 120 -3.46 21.93 2.43
N LEU A 121 -4.22 21.19 1.61
CA LEU A 121 -4.43 19.76 1.82
C LEU A 121 -3.12 18.98 1.66
N ARG A 122 -2.30 19.29 0.67
CA ARG A 122 -0.99 18.65 0.46
C ARG A 122 -0.01 18.97 1.58
N GLU A 123 0.00 20.20 2.07
CA GLU A 123 0.84 20.60 3.19
C GLU A 123 0.45 19.83 4.47
N LEU A 124 -0.85 19.74 4.76
CA LEU A 124 -1.36 18.95 5.88
C LEU A 124 -0.94 17.48 5.77
N TRP A 125 -1.10 16.87 4.60
CA TRP A 125 -0.69 15.47 4.40
C TRP A 125 0.82 15.28 4.56
N GLY A 126 1.63 16.26 4.17
CA GLY A 126 3.07 16.24 4.40
C GLY A 126 3.41 16.20 5.90
N VAL A 127 2.74 17.01 6.71
CA VAL A 127 2.89 17.02 8.17
C VAL A 127 2.44 15.70 8.79
N LEU A 128 1.25 15.22 8.41
CA LEU A 128 0.70 13.94 8.92
C LEU A 128 1.60 12.75 8.55
N ALA A 129 2.14 12.71 7.35
CA ALA A 129 3.06 11.66 6.91
C ALA A 129 4.37 11.68 7.72
N HIS A 130 4.89 12.88 8.01
CA HIS A 130 6.07 13.02 8.86
C HIS A 130 5.82 12.49 10.28
N TRP A 131 4.70 12.85 10.88
CA TRP A 131 4.33 12.36 12.22
C TRP A 131 4.06 10.86 12.25
N ALA A 132 3.37 10.34 11.24
CA ALA A 132 3.12 8.91 11.12
C ALA A 132 4.45 8.13 10.98
N GLY A 133 5.37 8.63 10.17
CA GLY A 133 6.71 8.05 10.04
C GLY A 133 7.47 8.05 11.38
N ALA A 134 7.47 9.16 12.10
CA ALA A 134 8.10 9.24 13.43
C ALA A 134 7.47 8.24 14.41
N LEU A 135 6.14 8.13 14.42
CA LEU A 135 5.42 7.18 15.26
C LEU A 135 5.77 5.73 14.94
N ILE A 136 5.86 5.38 13.66
CA ILE A 136 6.26 4.03 13.22
C ILE A 136 7.67 3.70 13.75
N PHE A 137 8.63 4.62 13.66
CA PHE A 137 9.99 4.40 14.20
C PHE A 137 9.99 4.23 15.71
N ILE A 138 9.21 5.02 16.45
CA ILE A 138 9.07 4.87 17.90
C ILE A 138 8.47 3.51 18.26
N LEU A 139 7.37 3.12 17.60
CA LEU A 139 6.73 1.82 17.83
C LEU A 139 7.66 0.66 17.48
N ALA A 140 8.38 0.75 16.38
CA ALA A 140 9.38 -0.24 15.99
C ALA A 140 10.49 -0.35 17.04
N ALA A 141 11.04 0.78 17.51
CA ALA A 141 12.06 0.79 18.55
C ALA A 141 11.59 0.17 19.88
N LEU A 142 10.33 0.36 20.23
CA LEU A 142 9.73 -0.26 21.43
C LEU A 142 9.47 -1.76 21.25
N LEU A 143 9.19 -2.20 20.03
CA LEU A 143 8.88 -3.61 19.74
C LEU A 143 10.13 -4.46 19.58
N ILE A 144 11.22 -3.92 19.04
CA ILE A 144 12.49 -4.63 18.78
C ILE A 144 13.01 -5.38 20.02
N PRO A 145 13.12 -4.79 21.24
CA PRO A 145 13.62 -5.52 22.39
C PRO A 145 12.80 -6.75 22.73
N ARG A 146 11.47 -6.66 22.66
CA ARG A 146 10.57 -7.80 22.91
C ARG A 146 10.75 -8.91 21.87
N LEU A 147 10.89 -8.55 20.60
CA LEU A 147 11.11 -9.51 19.52
C LEU A 147 12.46 -10.22 19.67
N LEU A 148 13.50 -9.50 20.15
CA LEU A 148 14.83 -10.07 20.33
C LEU A 148 14.90 -11.09 21.48
N GLU A 149 14.04 -10.98 22.51
CA GLU A 149 13.97 -11.95 23.61
C GLU A 149 13.46 -13.35 23.14
N GLU A 150 12.67 -13.38 22.09
CA GLU A 150 12.09 -14.62 21.54
C GLU A 150 12.94 -15.25 20.43
N VAL A 151 13.97 -14.53 19.91
CA VAL A 151 14.79 -14.99 18.78
C VAL A 151 15.71 -16.13 19.19
N ARG A 152 15.62 -17.25 18.48
CA ARG A 152 16.49 -18.40 18.61
C ARG A 152 17.61 -18.39 17.58
N ILE A 153 18.65 -19.14 17.82
CA ILE A 153 19.77 -19.27 16.86
C ILE A 153 19.28 -19.78 15.49
N THR A 154 18.24 -20.62 15.48
CA THR A 154 17.61 -21.10 14.24
C THR A 154 17.00 -19.99 13.40
N ASP A 155 16.55 -18.90 14.03
CA ASP A 155 15.89 -17.80 13.35
C ASP A 155 16.89 -16.94 12.57
N PHE A 156 18.15 -16.88 13.04
CA PHE A 156 19.23 -16.25 12.27
C PHE A 156 19.51 -16.98 10.94
N ALA A 157 19.39 -18.31 10.92
CA ALA A 157 19.51 -19.06 9.68
C ALA A 157 18.35 -18.75 8.72
N LEU A 158 17.12 -18.65 9.25
CA LEU A 158 15.95 -18.22 8.47
C LEU A 158 16.11 -16.81 7.91
N ILE A 159 16.57 -15.86 8.72
CA ILE A 159 16.87 -14.50 8.28
C ILE A 159 17.91 -14.51 7.15
N GLY A 160 18.97 -15.31 7.30
CA GLY A 160 20.00 -15.49 6.26
C GLY A 160 19.41 -16.01 4.94
N VAL A 161 18.55 -17.02 5.01
CA VAL A 161 17.86 -17.58 3.83
C VAL A 161 16.97 -16.52 3.16
N VAL A 162 16.20 -15.75 3.93
CA VAL A 162 15.33 -14.69 3.40
C VAL A 162 16.16 -13.60 2.72
N ILE A 163 17.27 -13.17 3.32
CA ILE A 163 18.16 -12.16 2.72
C ILE A 163 18.73 -12.66 1.40
N VAL A 164 19.25 -13.90 1.38
CA VAL A 164 19.81 -14.50 0.16
C VAL A 164 18.73 -14.65 -0.92
N ALA A 165 17.53 -15.09 -0.56
CA ALA A 165 16.40 -15.21 -1.48
C ALA A 165 15.99 -13.84 -2.05
N ALA A 166 15.95 -12.80 -1.23
CA ALA A 166 15.62 -11.45 -1.67
C ALA A 166 16.68 -10.88 -2.64
N ILE A 167 17.97 -11.11 -2.34
CA ILE A 167 19.07 -10.69 -3.24
C ILE A 167 19.02 -11.48 -4.55
N ALA A 168 18.78 -12.78 -4.49
CA ALA A 168 18.67 -13.64 -5.67
C ALA A 168 17.47 -13.25 -6.55
N ALA A 169 16.31 -12.98 -5.95
CA ALA A 169 15.13 -12.50 -6.67
C ALA A 169 15.41 -11.16 -7.36
N ARG A 170 16.07 -10.23 -6.69
CA ARG A 170 16.45 -8.93 -7.26
C ARG A 170 17.47 -9.07 -8.39
N ALA A 171 18.45 -9.95 -8.24
CA ALA A 171 19.42 -10.26 -9.29
C ALA A 171 18.73 -10.90 -10.51
N LEU A 172 17.79 -11.82 -10.29
CA LEU A 172 17.03 -12.47 -11.35
C LEU A 172 16.17 -11.47 -12.13
N ILE A 173 15.57 -10.49 -11.46
CA ILE A 173 14.82 -9.42 -12.12
C ILE A 173 15.77 -8.53 -12.95
N LEU A 174 16.87 -8.07 -12.36
CA LEU A 174 17.79 -7.14 -13.01
C LEU A 174 18.56 -7.78 -14.17
N PHE A 175 19.06 -8.99 -13.97
CA PHE A 175 19.93 -9.66 -14.96
C PHE A 175 19.16 -10.63 -15.87
N GLY A 176 17.98 -11.10 -15.46
CA GLY A 176 17.16 -12.03 -16.23
C GLY A 176 16.00 -11.33 -16.92
N LEU A 177 15.07 -10.80 -16.13
CA LEU A 177 13.79 -10.28 -16.64
C LEU A 177 13.96 -8.97 -17.42
N LEU A 178 14.75 -8.04 -16.90
CA LEU A 178 14.93 -6.72 -17.53
C LEU A 178 15.55 -6.81 -18.93
N PRO A 179 16.67 -7.54 -19.15
CA PRO A 179 17.22 -7.70 -20.49
C PRO A 179 16.30 -8.52 -21.42
N LEU A 180 15.53 -9.48 -20.85
CA LEU A 180 14.54 -10.22 -21.63
C LEU A 180 13.41 -9.31 -22.14
N LEU A 181 12.89 -8.40 -21.28
CA LEU A 181 11.86 -7.44 -21.67
C LEU A 181 12.37 -6.41 -22.68
N THR A 182 13.61 -5.96 -22.56
CA THR A 182 14.24 -5.07 -23.54
C THR A 182 14.47 -5.79 -24.87
N PHE A 183 14.88 -7.05 -24.86
CA PHE A 183 15.03 -7.87 -26.05
C PHE A 183 13.67 -8.08 -26.76
N LEU A 184 12.61 -8.28 -26.02
CA LEU A 184 11.24 -8.43 -26.55
C LEU A 184 10.58 -7.10 -26.96
N ARG A 185 11.29 -5.96 -26.87
CA ARG A 185 10.79 -4.61 -27.17
C ARG A 185 9.49 -4.21 -26.43
N ILE A 186 9.22 -4.82 -25.30
CA ILE A 186 8.02 -4.55 -24.51
C ILE A 186 8.24 -3.33 -23.57
N SER A 187 9.50 -2.98 -23.29
CA SER A 187 9.85 -1.81 -22.48
C SER A 187 10.51 -0.74 -23.36
N PRO A 188 10.10 0.56 -23.29
CA PRO A 188 10.82 1.63 -23.95
C PRO A 188 12.23 1.69 -23.36
N ALA A 189 13.24 1.87 -24.24
CA ALA A 189 14.62 2.04 -23.83
C ALA A 189 14.71 3.15 -22.77
N ILE A 190 15.26 2.84 -21.62
CA ILE A 190 15.59 3.85 -20.62
C ILE A 190 16.73 4.67 -21.21
N GLU A 191 16.42 5.84 -21.76
CA GLU A 191 17.44 6.82 -22.10
C GLU A 191 18.15 7.20 -20.80
N SER A 192 19.40 6.79 -20.69
CA SER A 192 20.30 7.23 -19.62
C SER A 192 20.55 8.73 -19.78
N PRO A 193 20.48 9.53 -18.67
CA PRO A 193 20.83 10.94 -18.70
C PRO A 193 22.32 11.17 -19.00
#